data_74bdf75b402ae2e6baefdfa63b5fadfc
#
_entry.id   74bdf75b402ae2e6baefdfa63b5fadfc
#
_cell.length_a   1.000
_cell.length_b   1.000
_cell.length_c   1.000
_cell.angle_alpha   90.00
_cell.angle_beta   90.00
_cell.angle_gamma   90.00
#
_symmetry.space_group_name_H-M   'P 1'
#
loop_
_entity.id
_entity.type
_entity.pdbx_description
1 polymer ?
#
loop_
_entity_poly.entity_id
_entity_poly.type
_entity_poly.pdbx_seq_one_letter_code
_entity_poly.pdbx_strand_id
1 'polypeptide(L)'
;MPKKIFKEGKKYTFSDYFEMKNPTDEIVAELGYSFLTKNLVLPRSEDIDEALIENLRTAYYAIIPKISVNSEASKREFMIAPILQGVIRTIEAKLNIEYAIEVDERLSGLIDYFFHSKQDVIVIEAKKGDLERGFNQLAAEMIAVDKYEENDSPNMIYGAISIGEVWRFAILEREIKRLVKDIHTFRFPEDLQDIFSILKGILSS
;
A
#
# COMPACT_ATOMS: atom_id res chain seq x y z
N MET A 1 1.40 -28.07 18.35
CA MET A 1 1.18 -26.63 18.60
C MET A 1 1.67 -25.86 17.38
N PRO A 2 0.92 -24.94 16.82
CA PRO A 2 1.44 -24.10 15.75
C PRO A 2 2.69 -23.35 16.27
N LYS A 3 3.69 -23.26 15.41
CA LYS A 3 4.97 -22.63 15.74
C LYS A 3 4.71 -21.13 15.86
N LYS A 4 4.93 -20.52 17.03
CA LYS A 4 4.81 -19.05 17.19
C LYS A 4 5.67 -18.35 16.13
N ILE A 5 5.08 -17.47 15.34
CA ILE A 5 5.77 -16.70 14.30
C ILE A 5 6.70 -15.68 14.96
N PHE A 6 6.20 -14.98 15.97
CA PHE A 6 6.96 -13.96 16.69
C PHE A 6 7.74 -14.58 17.84
N LYS A 7 9.04 -14.29 17.87
CA LYS A 7 9.94 -14.72 18.94
C LYS A 7 9.82 -13.75 20.11
N GLU A 8 9.75 -14.30 21.32
CA GLU A 8 9.72 -13.52 22.55
C GLU A 8 10.99 -12.65 22.70
N GLY A 9 10.82 -11.38 23.08
CA GLY A 9 11.92 -10.43 23.25
C GLY A 9 12.59 -9.94 21.95
N LYS A 10 12.07 -10.33 20.76
CA LYS A 10 12.56 -9.78 19.50
C LYS A 10 11.66 -8.61 19.07
N LYS A 11 12.27 -7.46 18.79
CA LYS A 11 11.60 -6.36 18.09
C LYS A 11 11.55 -6.65 16.59
N TYR A 12 10.40 -6.31 15.97
CA TYR A 12 10.14 -6.45 14.54
C TYR A 12 9.83 -5.10 13.94
N THR A 13 10.43 -4.86 12.78
CA THR A 13 10.10 -3.72 11.92
C THR A 13 9.25 -4.18 10.75
N PHE A 14 8.60 -3.24 10.03
CA PHE A 14 7.82 -3.57 8.84
C PHE A 14 8.64 -4.33 7.81
N SER A 15 9.94 -4.00 7.65
CA SER A 15 10.84 -4.72 6.74
C SER A 15 11.08 -6.19 7.13
N ASP A 16 10.98 -6.54 8.43
CA ASP A 16 11.10 -7.95 8.85
C ASP A 16 9.96 -8.82 8.28
N TYR A 17 8.76 -8.24 8.09
CA TYR A 17 7.60 -8.96 7.55
C TYR A 17 7.80 -9.38 6.09
N PHE A 18 8.52 -8.57 5.32
CA PHE A 18 8.93 -8.96 3.96
C PHE A 18 9.82 -10.21 3.94
N GLU A 19 10.67 -10.38 4.95
CA GLU A 19 11.59 -11.54 5.04
C GLU A 19 10.90 -12.79 5.64
N MET A 20 9.68 -12.68 6.17
CA MET A 20 8.94 -13.81 6.69
C MET A 20 8.51 -14.76 5.57
N LYS A 21 8.62 -16.07 5.84
CA LYS A 21 8.19 -17.13 4.91
C LYS A 21 6.79 -17.65 5.21
N ASN A 22 6.18 -17.12 6.26
CA ASN A 22 4.83 -17.52 6.66
C ASN A 22 3.80 -16.94 5.68
N PRO A 23 2.69 -17.66 5.44
CA PRO A 23 1.55 -17.12 4.72
C PRO A 23 0.97 -15.89 5.43
N THR A 24 0.41 -14.96 4.66
CA THR A 24 -0.17 -13.71 5.18
C THR A 24 -1.25 -13.95 6.23
N ASP A 25 -2.10 -14.95 6.03
CA ASP A 25 -3.19 -15.28 6.95
C ASP A 25 -2.69 -15.70 8.33
N GLU A 26 -1.58 -16.47 8.40
CA GLU A 26 -0.95 -16.84 9.68
C GLU A 26 -0.37 -15.60 10.39
N ILE A 27 0.32 -14.71 9.66
CA ILE A 27 0.91 -13.50 10.22
C ILE A 27 -0.18 -12.57 10.76
N VAL A 28 -1.22 -12.33 9.96
CA VAL A 28 -2.36 -11.47 10.31
C VAL A 28 -3.13 -12.02 11.52
N ALA A 29 -3.32 -13.35 11.59
CA ALA A 29 -3.96 -14.01 12.73
C ALA A 29 -3.17 -13.84 14.04
N GLU A 30 -1.84 -13.95 14.00
CA GLU A 30 -0.97 -13.70 15.18
C GLU A 30 -1.00 -12.24 15.67
N LEU A 31 -1.37 -11.29 14.77
CA LEU A 31 -1.58 -9.88 15.11
C LEU A 31 -3.00 -9.58 15.61
N GLY A 32 -3.90 -10.59 15.61
CA GLY A 32 -5.26 -10.50 16.10
C GLY A 32 -6.31 -10.09 15.07
N TYR A 33 -6.02 -10.27 13.78
CA TYR A 33 -6.92 -9.96 12.67
C TYR A 33 -7.24 -11.21 11.84
N SER A 34 -8.38 -11.20 11.16
CA SER A 34 -8.72 -12.20 10.15
C SER A 34 -8.25 -11.76 8.77
N PHE A 35 -8.06 -12.70 7.87
CA PHE A 35 -7.59 -12.44 6.50
C PHE A 35 -8.45 -13.19 5.48
N LEU A 36 -8.74 -12.52 4.37
CA LEU A 36 -9.32 -13.17 3.20
C LEU A 36 -8.90 -12.50 1.90
N THR A 37 -9.04 -13.23 0.80
CA THR A 37 -8.83 -12.72 -0.55
C THR A 37 -10.16 -12.75 -1.30
N LYS A 38 -10.58 -11.62 -1.88
CA LYS A 38 -11.82 -11.54 -2.69
C LYS A 38 -11.71 -10.44 -3.75
N ASN A 39 -12.65 -10.42 -4.68
CA ASN A 39 -12.84 -9.29 -5.58
C ASN A 39 -13.33 -8.09 -4.75
N LEU A 40 -12.55 -7.01 -4.69
CA LEU A 40 -12.90 -5.76 -4.03
C LEU A 40 -13.64 -4.83 -4.99
N VAL A 41 -14.68 -4.18 -4.48
CA VAL A 41 -15.28 -3.02 -5.12
C VAL A 41 -14.66 -1.78 -4.48
N LEU A 42 -13.65 -1.23 -5.14
CA LEU A 42 -12.91 -0.08 -4.65
C LEU A 42 -13.61 1.23 -5.07
N PRO A 43 -13.60 2.28 -4.22
CA PRO A 43 -14.03 3.60 -4.62
C PRO A 43 -13.27 4.07 -5.86
N ARG A 44 -13.98 4.74 -6.77
CA ARG A 44 -13.39 5.27 -8.00
C ARG A 44 -13.89 6.69 -8.23
N SER A 45 -12.99 7.59 -8.60
CA SER A 45 -13.36 8.93 -9.06
C SER A 45 -13.70 8.89 -10.54
N GLU A 46 -14.81 9.51 -10.92
CA GLU A 46 -15.17 9.75 -12.32
C GLU A 46 -14.52 11.04 -12.85
N ASP A 47 -14.12 11.95 -11.95
CA ASP A 47 -13.45 13.19 -12.28
C ASP A 47 -11.94 12.94 -12.48
N ILE A 48 -11.57 12.52 -13.68
CA ILE A 48 -10.19 12.23 -14.09
C ILE A 48 -9.75 13.23 -15.15
N ASP A 49 -8.63 13.90 -14.90
CA ASP A 49 -7.96 14.73 -15.90
C ASP A 49 -7.21 13.82 -16.90
N GLU A 50 -7.84 13.59 -18.05
CA GLU A 50 -7.28 12.75 -19.12
C GLU A 50 -5.94 13.29 -19.64
N ALA A 51 -5.75 14.62 -19.67
CA ALA A 51 -4.50 15.23 -20.10
C ALA A 51 -3.36 14.93 -19.11
N LEU A 52 -3.66 14.90 -17.80
CA LEU A 52 -2.70 14.50 -16.79
C LEU A 52 -2.30 13.03 -16.93
N ILE A 53 -3.26 12.14 -17.15
CA ILE A 53 -3.00 10.72 -17.37
C ILE A 53 -2.12 10.49 -18.60
N GLU A 54 -2.44 11.16 -19.72
CA GLU A 54 -1.66 11.02 -20.96
C GLU A 54 -0.25 11.60 -20.82
N ASN A 55 -0.09 12.70 -20.09
CA ASN A 55 1.22 13.27 -19.79
C ASN A 55 2.08 12.33 -18.95
N LEU A 56 1.50 11.69 -17.92
CA LEU A 56 2.20 10.69 -17.10
C LEU A 56 2.63 9.48 -17.94
N ARG A 57 1.74 8.99 -18.81
CA ARG A 57 2.03 7.85 -19.69
C ARG A 57 3.13 8.19 -20.70
N THR A 58 3.05 9.35 -21.32
CA THR A 58 4.05 9.85 -22.28
C THR A 58 5.42 10.03 -21.60
N ALA A 59 5.45 10.65 -20.41
CA ALA A 59 6.67 10.81 -19.63
C ALA A 59 7.31 9.45 -19.28
N TYR A 60 6.51 8.47 -18.86
CA TYR A 60 6.97 7.12 -18.58
C TYR A 60 7.65 6.49 -19.79
N TYR A 61 6.98 6.43 -20.93
CA TYR A 61 7.54 5.84 -22.16
C TYR A 61 8.79 6.57 -22.68
N ALA A 62 8.91 7.88 -22.42
CA ALA A 62 10.09 8.66 -22.81
C ALA A 62 11.30 8.41 -21.90
N ILE A 63 11.08 8.10 -20.63
CA ILE A 63 12.12 8.01 -19.61
C ILE A 63 12.60 6.59 -19.39
N ILE A 64 11.71 5.62 -19.30
CA ILE A 64 12.05 4.22 -18.96
C ILE A 64 13.15 3.61 -19.84
N PRO A 65 13.15 3.80 -21.18
CA PRO A 65 14.23 3.26 -22.03
C PRO A 65 15.62 3.89 -21.78
N LYS A 66 15.68 4.98 -21.03
CA LYS A 66 16.91 5.77 -20.79
C LYS A 66 17.49 5.58 -19.41
N ILE A 67 16.83 4.83 -18.53
CA ILE A 67 17.23 4.61 -17.14
C ILE A 67 17.31 3.13 -16.80
N SER A 68 18.06 2.82 -15.74
CA SER A 68 18.09 1.47 -15.17
C SER A 68 17.13 1.39 -14.00
N VAL A 69 16.06 0.59 -14.13
CA VAL A 69 15.03 0.40 -13.09
C VAL A 69 15.28 -0.88 -12.28
N ASN A 70 16.53 -1.05 -11.84
CA ASN A 70 16.98 -2.28 -11.16
C ASN A 70 16.97 -2.18 -9.63
N SER A 71 16.79 -0.96 -9.09
CA SER A 71 16.73 -0.72 -7.66
C SER A 71 15.33 -0.35 -7.20
N GLU A 72 15.07 -0.57 -5.91
CA GLU A 72 13.86 -0.13 -5.22
C GLU A 72 13.66 1.39 -5.36
N ALA A 73 14.74 2.16 -5.16
CA ALA A 73 14.72 3.61 -5.30
C ALA A 73 14.34 4.07 -6.72
N SER A 74 14.91 3.44 -7.77
CA SER A 74 14.57 3.82 -9.14
C SER A 74 13.11 3.53 -9.48
N LYS A 75 12.51 2.44 -8.97
CA LYS A 75 11.09 2.16 -9.12
C LYS A 75 10.22 3.16 -8.38
N ARG A 76 10.58 3.49 -7.14
CA ARG A 76 9.87 4.52 -6.36
C ARG A 76 9.85 5.85 -7.09
N GLU A 77 11.00 6.32 -7.57
CA GLU A 77 11.13 7.63 -8.21
C GLU A 77 10.47 7.73 -9.57
N PHE A 78 10.58 6.70 -10.41
CA PHE A 78 10.16 6.79 -11.81
C PHE A 78 8.84 6.10 -12.14
N MET A 79 8.32 5.26 -11.24
CA MET A 79 7.10 4.49 -11.50
C MET A 79 6.00 4.74 -10.47
N ILE A 80 6.35 4.94 -9.20
CA ILE A 80 5.36 5.12 -8.12
C ILE A 80 5.15 6.60 -7.83
N ALA A 81 6.21 7.33 -7.49
CA ALA A 81 6.10 8.74 -7.09
C ALA A 81 5.42 9.64 -8.13
N PRO A 82 5.63 9.51 -9.46
CA PRO A 82 4.93 10.32 -10.44
C PRO A 82 3.40 10.16 -10.41
N ILE A 83 2.91 8.93 -10.17
CA ILE A 83 1.47 8.66 -10.03
C ILE A 83 0.94 9.36 -8.78
N LEU A 84 1.61 9.19 -7.63
CA LEU A 84 1.21 9.80 -6.36
C LEU A 84 1.26 11.33 -6.41
N GLN A 85 2.26 11.91 -7.08
CA GLN A 85 2.34 13.35 -7.35
C GLN A 85 1.18 13.84 -8.23
N GLY A 86 0.78 13.04 -9.22
CA GLY A 86 -0.39 13.32 -10.04
C GLY A 86 -1.66 13.34 -9.19
N VAL A 87 -1.86 12.33 -8.36
CA VAL A 87 -3.04 12.22 -7.48
C VAL A 87 -3.09 13.40 -6.49
N ILE A 88 -2.00 13.69 -5.76
CA ILE A 88 -1.99 14.74 -4.72
C ILE A 88 -2.29 16.15 -5.28
N ARG A 89 -2.03 16.40 -6.57
CA ARG A 89 -2.38 17.67 -7.22
C ARG A 89 -3.87 17.86 -7.43
N THR A 90 -4.66 16.78 -7.37
CA THR A 90 -6.08 16.78 -7.68
C THR A 90 -6.98 16.64 -6.46
N ILE A 91 -6.41 16.52 -5.26
CA ILE A 91 -7.12 16.27 -4.00
C ILE A 91 -6.58 17.15 -2.87
N GLU A 92 -7.38 17.33 -1.83
CA GLU A 92 -6.95 17.93 -0.57
C GLU A 92 -6.58 16.84 0.45
N ALA A 93 -5.37 16.31 0.33
CA ALA A 93 -4.83 15.33 1.27
C ALA A 93 -3.35 15.62 1.53
N LYS A 94 -2.84 15.12 2.66
CA LYS A 94 -1.42 15.21 3.00
C LYS A 94 -0.74 13.89 2.67
N LEU A 95 0.34 13.95 1.88
CA LEU A 95 1.22 12.83 1.63
C LEU A 95 2.44 12.92 2.55
N ASN A 96 2.67 11.91 3.36
CA ASN A 96 3.88 11.73 4.13
C ASN A 96 4.74 10.64 3.46
N ILE A 97 6.04 10.88 3.40
CA ILE A 97 7.02 9.93 2.85
C ILE A 97 7.90 9.45 3.99
N GLU A 98 8.17 8.13 4.06
CA GLU A 98 8.94 7.50 5.13
C GLU A 98 8.38 7.87 6.53
N TYR A 99 7.05 7.71 6.67
CA TYR A 99 6.35 8.06 7.90
C TYR A 99 6.61 7.02 8.99
N ALA A 100 7.17 7.48 10.11
CA ALA A 100 7.51 6.60 11.23
C ALA A 100 6.29 6.28 12.09
N ILE A 101 6.04 4.99 12.34
CA ILE A 101 5.05 4.48 13.29
C ILE A 101 5.74 3.51 14.25
N GLU A 102 5.43 3.64 15.54
CA GLU A 102 5.82 2.70 16.59
C GLU A 102 4.59 2.41 17.47
N VAL A 103 4.10 1.18 17.43
CA VAL A 103 2.95 0.71 18.22
C VAL A 103 3.44 -0.16 19.38
N ASP A 104 4.20 -1.20 19.07
CA ASP A 104 4.75 -2.17 20.03
C ASP A 104 5.99 -2.87 19.48
N GLU A 105 6.49 -3.90 20.19
CA GLU A 105 7.67 -4.68 19.77
C GLU A 105 7.48 -5.43 18.44
N ARG A 106 6.26 -5.59 17.95
CA ARG A 106 5.95 -6.30 16.71
C ARG A 106 5.68 -5.36 15.54
N LEU A 107 5.21 -4.14 15.81
CA LEU A 107 4.70 -3.21 14.83
C LEU A 107 5.40 -1.86 14.96
N SER A 108 6.49 -1.70 14.23
CA SER A 108 7.24 -0.45 14.15
C SER A 108 7.98 -0.32 12.82
N GLY A 109 8.27 0.90 12.40
CA GLY A 109 9.06 1.15 11.19
C GLY A 109 8.60 2.36 10.40
N LEU A 110 9.01 2.41 9.14
CA LEU A 110 8.66 3.47 8.21
C LEU A 110 7.66 2.93 7.18
N ILE A 111 6.63 3.71 6.93
CA ILE A 111 5.70 3.52 5.80
C ILE A 111 6.23 4.35 4.64
N ASP A 112 6.45 3.74 3.47
CA ASP A 112 7.04 4.41 2.32
C ASP A 112 6.24 5.63 1.89
N TYR A 113 4.92 5.47 1.71
CA TYR A 113 4.01 6.57 1.39
C TYR A 113 2.72 6.43 2.19
N PHE A 114 2.38 7.44 2.96
CA PHE A 114 1.20 7.50 3.80
C PHE A 114 0.37 8.74 3.50
N PHE A 115 -0.79 8.54 2.88
CA PHE A 115 -1.79 9.60 2.71
C PHE A 115 -2.66 9.69 3.95
N HIS A 116 -2.80 10.90 4.45
CA HIS A 116 -3.71 11.22 5.55
C HIS A 116 -4.84 12.11 5.01
N SER A 117 -6.04 11.54 4.94
CA SER A 117 -7.28 12.20 4.53
C SER A 117 -8.45 11.65 5.32
N LYS A 118 -9.68 11.80 4.82
CA LYS A 118 -10.86 11.16 5.42
C LYS A 118 -10.80 9.63 5.39
N GLN A 119 -10.15 9.08 4.38
CA GLN A 119 -9.84 7.66 4.24
C GLN A 119 -8.32 7.51 4.13
N ASP A 120 -7.72 6.74 5.03
CA ASP A 120 -6.26 6.54 4.99
C ASP A 120 -5.87 5.57 3.88
N VAL A 121 -4.85 5.92 3.10
CA VAL A 121 -4.28 5.05 2.06
C VAL A 121 -2.80 4.84 2.33
N ILE A 122 -2.40 3.59 2.42
CA ILE A 122 -1.00 3.19 2.55
C ILE A 122 -0.52 2.68 1.20
N VAL A 123 0.52 3.30 0.66
CA VAL A 123 1.16 2.84 -0.58
C VAL A 123 2.59 2.46 -0.28
N ILE A 124 2.97 1.25 -0.63
CA ILE A 124 4.31 0.73 -0.42
C ILE A 124 4.91 0.15 -1.69
N GLU A 125 6.22 0.00 -1.69
CA GLU A 125 6.95 -0.75 -2.71
C GLU A 125 7.38 -2.12 -2.17
N ALA A 126 7.12 -3.18 -2.92
CA ALA A 126 7.59 -4.52 -2.55
C ALA A 126 9.06 -4.69 -2.90
N LYS A 127 9.87 -4.94 -1.91
CA LYS A 127 11.30 -5.21 -2.08
C LYS A 127 11.54 -6.46 -2.91
N LYS A 128 12.58 -6.45 -3.72
CA LYS A 128 12.98 -7.60 -4.59
C LYS A 128 11.90 -8.06 -5.58
N GLY A 129 10.86 -7.25 -5.81
CA GLY A 129 9.80 -7.59 -6.78
C GLY A 129 8.87 -8.72 -6.36
N ASP A 130 8.89 -9.16 -5.10
CA ASP A 130 8.01 -10.20 -4.59
C ASP A 130 6.74 -9.55 -3.98
N LEU A 131 5.66 -9.56 -4.76
CA LEU A 131 4.40 -8.93 -4.39
C LEU A 131 3.74 -9.61 -3.17
N GLU A 132 3.87 -10.92 -3.03
CA GLU A 132 3.26 -11.66 -1.91
C GLU A 132 3.99 -11.39 -0.60
N ARG A 133 5.32 -11.36 -0.62
CA ARG A 133 6.09 -10.97 0.57
C ARG A 133 5.92 -9.50 0.92
N GLY A 134 5.88 -8.64 -0.09
CA GLY A 134 5.57 -7.23 0.13
C GLY A 134 4.18 -7.03 0.71
N PHE A 135 3.23 -7.92 0.38
CA PHE A 135 1.90 -7.88 0.98
C PHE A 135 1.91 -8.19 2.49
N ASN A 136 2.83 -9.04 2.98
CA ASN A 136 3.01 -9.25 4.42
C ASN A 136 3.44 -7.95 5.13
N GLN A 137 4.31 -7.16 4.50
CA GLN A 137 4.72 -5.86 5.03
C GLN A 137 3.55 -4.87 5.03
N LEU A 138 2.83 -4.73 3.91
CA LEU A 138 1.63 -3.90 3.82
C LEU A 138 0.59 -4.28 4.90
N ALA A 139 0.36 -5.57 5.11
CA ALA A 139 -0.56 -6.05 6.13
C ALA A 139 -0.17 -5.59 7.54
N ALA A 140 1.13 -5.68 7.88
CA ALA A 140 1.65 -5.19 9.16
C ALA A 140 1.51 -3.67 9.30
N GLU A 141 1.78 -2.91 8.24
CA GLU A 141 1.64 -1.45 8.21
C GLU A 141 0.18 -1.01 8.39
N MET A 142 -0.76 -1.64 7.68
CA MET A 142 -2.20 -1.36 7.82
C MET A 142 -2.69 -1.67 9.24
N ILE A 143 -2.26 -2.78 9.83
CA ILE A 143 -2.59 -3.15 11.22
C ILE A 143 -1.93 -2.17 12.22
N ALA A 144 -0.71 -1.70 11.94
CA ALA A 144 -0.06 -0.70 12.78
C ALA A 144 -0.82 0.63 12.76
N VAL A 145 -1.26 1.09 11.60
CA VAL A 145 -2.09 2.31 11.48
C VAL A 145 -3.40 2.15 12.25
N ASP A 146 -4.09 1.00 12.12
CA ASP A 146 -5.31 0.73 12.88
C ASP A 146 -5.13 0.81 14.40
N LYS A 147 -3.98 0.33 14.90
CA LYS A 147 -3.67 0.36 16.34
C LYS A 147 -3.09 1.70 16.81
N TYR A 148 -2.46 2.46 15.91
CA TYR A 148 -1.83 3.74 16.24
C TYR A 148 -2.86 4.87 16.34
N GLU A 149 -3.88 4.85 15.49
CA GLU A 149 -4.95 5.84 15.46
C GLU A 149 -6.14 5.36 16.30
N GLU A 150 -6.11 5.65 17.61
CA GLU A 150 -7.23 5.45 18.53
C GLU A 150 -8.23 6.60 18.37
N ASN A 151 -9.52 6.30 18.07
CA ASN A 151 -10.69 7.18 18.04
C ASN A 151 -10.77 8.22 16.90
N ASP A 152 -11.94 8.30 16.28
CA ASP A 152 -12.37 9.17 15.17
C ASP A 152 -11.80 8.87 13.77
N SER A 153 -11.06 7.78 13.59
CA SER A 153 -10.56 7.38 12.29
C SER A 153 -11.62 6.64 11.46
N PRO A 154 -11.54 6.69 10.13
CA PRO A 154 -12.47 6.00 9.24
C PRO A 154 -12.59 4.51 9.54
N ASN A 155 -13.76 3.90 9.26
CA ASN A 155 -13.98 2.47 9.47
C ASN A 155 -13.12 1.57 8.60
N MET A 156 -12.52 2.12 7.56
CA MET A 156 -11.69 1.38 6.61
C MET A 156 -10.34 2.06 6.42
N ILE A 157 -9.28 1.26 6.42
CA ILE A 157 -7.95 1.68 5.99
C ILE A 157 -7.71 1.02 4.64
N TYR A 158 -7.38 1.82 3.63
CA TYR A 158 -7.02 1.31 2.31
C TYR A 158 -5.51 1.16 2.20
N GLY A 159 -5.07 0.08 1.58
CA GLY A 159 -3.67 -0.16 1.29
C GLY A 159 -3.45 -0.44 -0.19
N ALA A 160 -2.28 -0.09 -0.67
CA ALA A 160 -1.82 -0.50 -1.98
C ALA A 160 -0.37 -0.95 -1.92
N ILE A 161 -0.06 -2.06 -2.58
CA ILE A 161 1.31 -2.50 -2.78
C ILE A 161 1.68 -2.36 -4.25
N SER A 162 2.89 -1.87 -4.52
CA SER A 162 3.42 -1.78 -5.87
C SER A 162 4.86 -2.26 -5.95
N ILE A 163 5.17 -2.98 -7.01
CA ILE A 163 6.54 -3.28 -7.44
C ILE A 163 6.97 -2.42 -8.63
N GLY A 164 6.33 -1.28 -8.80
CA GLY A 164 6.48 -0.37 -9.92
C GLY A 164 5.50 -0.69 -11.05
N GLU A 165 5.70 -1.83 -11.72
CA GLU A 165 4.91 -2.26 -12.90
C GLU A 165 3.56 -2.89 -12.54
N VAL A 166 3.39 -3.35 -11.31
CA VAL A 166 2.16 -4.02 -10.85
C VAL A 166 1.71 -3.42 -9.51
N TRP A 167 0.42 -3.13 -9.42
CA TRP A 167 -0.27 -2.64 -8.23
C TRP A 167 -1.32 -3.63 -7.76
N ARG A 168 -1.49 -3.77 -6.44
CA ARG A 168 -2.58 -4.52 -5.83
C ARG A 168 -3.11 -3.75 -4.63
N PHE A 169 -4.42 -3.75 -4.45
CA PHE A 169 -5.08 -3.07 -3.35
C PHE A 169 -5.53 -4.01 -2.24
N ALA A 170 -5.76 -3.44 -1.07
CA ALA A 170 -6.29 -4.10 0.09
C ALA A 170 -7.17 -3.14 0.90
N ILE A 171 -8.04 -3.70 1.74
CA ILE A 171 -8.86 -2.96 2.71
C ILE A 171 -8.70 -3.63 4.07
N LEU A 172 -8.49 -2.84 5.12
CA LEU A 172 -8.63 -3.29 6.49
C LEU A 172 -9.93 -2.73 7.06
N GLU A 173 -10.86 -3.63 7.38
CA GLU A 173 -12.14 -3.34 8.01
C GLU A 173 -11.92 -3.32 9.52
N ARG A 174 -11.81 -2.13 10.11
CA ARG A 174 -11.35 -1.89 11.49
C ARG A 174 -12.28 -2.52 12.54
N GLU A 175 -13.59 -2.30 12.41
CA GLU A 175 -14.60 -2.76 13.37
C GLU A 175 -14.55 -4.27 13.59
N ILE A 176 -14.37 -5.04 12.52
CA ILE A 176 -14.33 -6.51 12.57
C ILE A 176 -12.92 -7.08 12.49
N LYS A 177 -11.90 -6.24 12.51
CA LYS A 177 -10.48 -6.60 12.43
C LYS A 177 -10.19 -7.58 11.29
N ARG A 178 -10.55 -7.18 10.08
CA ARG A 178 -10.40 -8.03 8.90
C ARG A 178 -9.63 -7.35 7.79
N LEU A 179 -8.52 -7.95 7.40
CA LEU A 179 -7.75 -7.56 6.22
C LEU A 179 -8.25 -8.32 4.99
N VAL A 180 -8.54 -7.59 3.94
CA VAL A 180 -9.03 -8.15 2.67
C VAL A 180 -8.07 -7.77 1.56
N LYS A 181 -7.47 -8.78 0.90
CA LYS A 181 -6.62 -8.62 -0.28
C LYS A 181 -7.47 -8.70 -1.55
N ASP A 182 -7.27 -7.78 -2.49
CA ASP A 182 -7.89 -7.88 -3.80
C ASP A 182 -7.29 -9.05 -4.60
N ILE A 183 -8.14 -9.78 -5.32
CA ILE A 183 -7.69 -10.79 -6.29
C ILE A 183 -7.08 -10.14 -7.53
N HIS A 184 -7.49 -8.91 -7.86
CA HIS A 184 -7.02 -8.20 -9.04
C HIS A 184 -5.67 -7.52 -8.81
N THR A 185 -4.94 -7.39 -9.89
CA THR A 185 -3.76 -6.54 -10.00
C THR A 185 -3.95 -5.60 -11.17
N PHE A 186 -3.31 -4.44 -11.07
CA PHE A 186 -3.32 -3.41 -12.10
C PHE A 186 -1.90 -3.23 -12.61
N ARG A 187 -1.74 -3.09 -13.94
CA ARG A 187 -0.45 -2.92 -14.58
C ARG A 187 -0.18 -1.45 -14.88
N PHE A 188 1.01 -1.03 -14.64
CA PHE A 188 1.48 0.29 -15.04
C PHE A 188 2.43 0.13 -16.25
N PRO A 189 2.22 0.85 -17.33
CA PRO A 189 1.32 2.01 -17.49
C PRO A 189 -0.07 1.69 -18.08
N GLU A 190 -0.38 0.42 -18.41
CA GLU A 190 -1.60 0.05 -19.14
C GLU A 190 -2.87 0.46 -18.37
N ASP A 191 -2.93 0.14 -17.08
CA ASP A 191 -4.08 0.37 -16.22
C ASP A 191 -3.91 1.67 -15.38
N LEU A 192 -3.09 2.64 -15.85
CA LEU A 192 -2.78 3.88 -15.13
C LEU A 192 -4.04 4.67 -14.75
N GLN A 193 -5.02 4.74 -15.65
CA GLN A 193 -6.27 5.45 -15.38
C GLN A 193 -7.08 4.79 -14.26
N ASP A 194 -7.10 3.46 -14.21
CA ASP A 194 -7.75 2.71 -13.13
C ASP A 194 -7.05 2.93 -11.79
N ILE A 195 -5.71 2.81 -11.76
CA ILE A 195 -4.90 3.05 -10.57
C ILE A 195 -5.17 4.47 -10.03
N PHE A 196 -5.13 5.47 -10.91
CA PHE A 196 -5.35 6.87 -10.56
C PHE A 196 -6.77 7.11 -10.06
N SER A 197 -7.78 6.57 -10.75
CA SER A 197 -9.20 6.66 -10.38
C SER A 197 -9.47 6.05 -9.01
N ILE A 198 -8.86 4.88 -8.70
CA ILE A 198 -9.00 4.23 -7.40
C ILE A 198 -8.34 5.09 -6.30
N LEU A 199 -7.09 5.50 -6.48
CA LEU A 199 -6.38 6.32 -5.48
C LEU A 199 -7.13 7.64 -5.21
N LYS A 200 -7.56 8.34 -6.27
CA LYS A 200 -8.34 9.58 -6.14
C LYS A 200 -9.71 9.31 -5.49
N GLY A 201 -10.40 8.24 -5.88
CA GLY A 201 -11.70 7.87 -5.33
C GLY A 201 -11.64 7.60 -3.82
N ILE A 202 -10.64 6.85 -3.36
CA ILE A 202 -10.42 6.58 -1.94
C ILE A 202 -10.15 7.89 -1.17
N LEU A 203 -9.27 8.75 -1.69
CA LEU A 203 -8.80 9.96 -0.99
C LEU A 203 -9.80 11.13 -1.06
N SER A 204 -10.84 11.05 -1.92
CA SER A 204 -11.89 12.06 -2.07
C SER A 204 -13.23 11.66 -1.43
N SER A 205 -13.30 10.47 -0.80
CA SER A 205 -14.54 9.91 -0.22
C SER A 205 -14.97 10.62 1.07
#